data_bee8b281fbe806ce02c2cb4837e4fd23
#
_entry.id   bee8b281fbe806ce02c2cb4837e4fd23
#
_cell.length_a   1.000
_cell.length_b   1.000
_cell.length_c   1.000
_cell.angle_alpha   90.00
_cell.angle_beta   90.00
_cell.angle_gamma   90.00
#
_symmetry.space_group_name_H-M   'P 1'
#
loop_
_entity.id
_entity.type
_entity.pdbx_description
1 polymer ?
#
loop_
_entity_poly.entity_id
_entity_poly.type
_entity_poly.pdbx_seq_one_letter_code
_entity_poly.pdbx_strand_id
1 'polypeptide(L)'
;MKALTPEPSSNLATEPWHLDRVHRVLGHHGNGQNGNGTRHAAVPAVLPLFKKVHTYSNADRVRATGLYPYFRTISSAQDTEVVMNGQSVLMLGSNSYLGLTNDPRIKEATIAAVEKYGSGCAGSRFLNGTLDLHIQLEAELAHLMKKEAVLLYSTGFQVNLGVVSTIAGKDDYILADKSNHASLVEGARLSLGKTDRFAHNDMDALSRRLAQLPDEAGKLIVVDGVFSMEGDIIKLPELVKLARRHNAAVMVDDAHSIGVLGQHGSGTASHFDVVDDVHLIMGTFSKSLASLGGFIAGDAQTIDFLKHNSRPLLFSASMSPANTAAVLAALHIMRTEPERIAQLWKNTSRMKHGLLSLGFDLGNSETPILPVYTRDMLKTFQFCRRLQEEGIFINPVVSPGVPPGQELLRVSLMATHTFDQIDRSLEAFQKVGKELALI
;
A
#
# COMPACT_ATOMS: atom_id res chain seq x y z
N MET A 1 -0.78 9.97 -64.37
CA MET A 1 -0.56 9.45 -63.00
C MET A 1 0.60 10.20 -62.42
N LYS A 2 0.32 11.24 -61.58
CA LYS A 2 1.34 11.99 -60.84
C LYS A 2 1.38 11.41 -59.44
N ALA A 3 2.54 10.94 -59.01
CA ALA A 3 2.81 10.49 -57.68
C ALA A 3 2.78 11.68 -56.71
N LEU A 4 1.94 11.60 -55.67
CA LEU A 4 1.93 12.52 -54.53
C LEU A 4 2.98 12.04 -53.54
N THR A 5 4.02 12.82 -53.35
CA THR A 5 4.96 12.67 -52.23
C THR A 5 4.30 13.21 -50.97
N PRO A 6 4.39 12.54 -49.79
CA PRO A 6 3.90 13.09 -48.55
C PRO A 6 4.85 14.18 -48.02
N GLU A 7 4.29 15.31 -47.63
CA GLU A 7 5.00 16.36 -46.89
C GLU A 7 5.42 15.88 -45.51
N PRO A 8 6.54 16.36 -44.95
CA PRO A 8 6.97 15.96 -43.61
C PRO A 8 6.06 16.59 -42.54
N SER A 9 5.56 15.75 -41.67
CA SER A 9 4.74 16.12 -40.51
C SER A 9 5.47 17.15 -39.65
N SER A 10 4.81 18.27 -39.42
CA SER A 10 5.22 19.34 -38.52
C SER A 10 5.51 18.81 -37.11
N ASN A 11 6.67 19.18 -36.58
CA ASN A 11 7.11 19.04 -35.21
C ASN A 11 6.00 19.51 -34.24
N LEU A 12 5.31 18.58 -33.59
CA LEU A 12 4.66 18.86 -32.32
C LEU A 12 5.75 18.92 -31.26
N ALA A 13 6.31 20.13 -31.11
CA ALA A 13 7.16 20.46 -29.99
C ALA A 13 6.37 20.17 -28.70
N THR A 14 6.89 19.27 -27.89
CA THR A 14 6.42 18.96 -26.53
C THR A 14 6.61 20.21 -25.68
N GLU A 15 5.58 21.05 -25.59
CA GLU A 15 5.53 22.04 -24.52
C GLU A 15 5.30 21.30 -23.20
N PRO A 16 6.14 21.53 -22.18
CA PRO A 16 5.92 20.96 -20.87
C PRO A 16 4.59 21.49 -20.32
N TRP A 17 3.80 20.59 -19.74
CA TRP A 17 2.57 20.95 -19.01
C TRP A 17 2.92 21.92 -17.89
N HIS A 18 2.73 23.22 -18.12
CA HIS A 18 2.94 24.24 -17.11
C HIS A 18 1.83 24.17 -16.07
N LEU A 19 2.17 23.78 -14.85
CA LEU A 19 1.31 23.81 -13.63
C LEU A 19 0.70 25.20 -13.38
N ASP A 20 1.22 26.26 -13.99
CA ASP A 20 0.72 27.62 -13.90
C ASP A 20 -0.72 27.81 -14.41
N ARG A 21 -1.24 26.91 -15.26
CA ARG A 21 -2.65 26.94 -15.66
C ARG A 21 -3.60 26.44 -14.59
N VAL A 22 -3.17 25.55 -13.72
CA VAL A 22 -3.99 25.02 -12.62
C VAL A 22 -4.15 26.07 -11.51
N HIS A 23 -3.13 26.88 -11.27
CA HIS A 23 -3.19 27.98 -10.30
C HIS A 23 -4.13 29.13 -10.71
N ARG A 24 -4.38 29.34 -11.99
CA ARG A 24 -5.32 30.39 -12.46
C ARG A 24 -6.78 30.05 -12.29
N VAL A 25 -7.13 28.78 -12.16
CA VAL A 25 -8.54 28.35 -11.96
C VAL A 25 -8.93 28.41 -10.48
N LEU A 26 -7.95 28.38 -9.56
CA LEU A 26 -8.19 28.38 -8.11
C LEU A 26 -7.97 29.76 -7.45
N GLY A 27 -7.56 30.76 -8.19
CA GLY A 27 -7.18 32.06 -7.64
C GLY A 27 -7.84 33.26 -8.29
N HIS A 28 -9.13 33.47 -8.09
CA HIS A 28 -9.73 34.81 -8.21
C HIS A 28 -10.96 34.93 -7.29
N HIS A 29 -10.70 35.34 -6.05
CA HIS A 29 -11.62 36.20 -5.35
C HIS A 29 -10.94 37.56 -5.19
N GLY A 30 -11.08 38.38 -6.25
CA GLY A 30 -10.70 39.79 -6.24
C GLY A 30 -11.77 40.61 -5.54
N ASN A 31 -11.34 41.45 -4.60
CA ASN A 31 -12.13 42.52 -4.02
C ASN A 31 -12.63 43.48 -5.11
N GLY A 32 -13.93 43.49 -5.33
CA GLY A 32 -14.64 44.52 -6.07
C GLY A 32 -15.69 45.16 -5.18
N GLN A 33 -15.35 46.30 -4.57
CA GLN A 33 -16.35 47.20 -4.02
C GLN A 33 -17.15 47.82 -5.16
N ASN A 34 -18.46 47.58 -5.20
CA ASN A 34 -19.43 48.56 -5.71
C ASN A 34 -20.79 48.25 -5.09
N GLY A 35 -21.32 49.26 -4.39
CA GLY A 35 -22.62 49.19 -3.72
C GLY A 35 -23.77 49.14 -4.71
N ASN A 36 -24.69 48.26 -4.41
CA ASN A 36 -26.13 48.48 -4.53
C ASN A 36 -26.87 47.39 -3.77
N GLY A 37 -27.85 47.77 -2.97
CA GLY A 37 -28.55 46.93 -2.02
C GLY A 37 -29.14 45.66 -2.64
N THR A 38 -28.52 44.57 -2.35
CA THR A 38 -29.08 43.22 -2.54
C THR A 38 -29.27 42.60 -1.17
N ARG A 39 -30.51 42.14 -0.96
CA ARG A 39 -30.91 41.38 0.22
C ARG A 39 -29.81 40.35 0.54
N HIS A 40 -29.25 40.43 1.73
CA HIS A 40 -28.41 39.38 2.26
C HIS A 40 -29.19 38.07 2.16
N ALA A 41 -28.87 37.23 1.18
CA ALA A 41 -29.30 35.85 1.19
C ALA A 41 -28.79 35.27 2.52
N ALA A 42 -29.71 34.83 3.37
CA ALA A 42 -29.37 34.17 4.62
C ALA A 42 -28.39 33.04 4.28
N VAL A 43 -27.22 33.02 4.94
CA VAL A 43 -26.25 31.90 4.83
C VAL A 43 -27.08 30.62 5.04
N PRO A 44 -27.11 29.68 4.08
CA PRO A 44 -27.95 28.50 4.22
C PRO A 44 -27.59 27.80 5.52
N ALA A 45 -28.61 27.52 6.35
CA ALA A 45 -28.39 26.77 7.58
C ALA A 45 -27.71 25.44 7.24
N VAL A 46 -26.60 25.10 7.91
CA VAL A 46 -25.88 23.86 7.71
C VAL A 46 -26.83 22.69 7.93
N LEU A 47 -27.02 21.86 6.91
CA LEU A 47 -27.88 20.68 7.02
C LEU A 47 -27.37 19.76 8.15
N PRO A 48 -28.27 19.12 8.93
CA PRO A 48 -27.90 18.25 10.04
C PRO A 48 -26.85 17.19 9.68
N LEU A 49 -26.92 16.62 8.50
CA LEU A 49 -25.96 15.65 7.99
C LEU A 49 -24.53 16.20 7.91
N PHE A 50 -24.38 17.46 7.51
CA PHE A 50 -23.07 18.11 7.34
C PHE A 50 -22.57 18.82 8.61
N LYS A 51 -23.33 18.87 9.68
CA LYS A 51 -22.91 19.50 10.93
C LYS A 51 -21.58 18.95 11.42
N LYS A 52 -21.40 17.62 11.44
CA LYS A 52 -20.13 16.97 11.82
C LYS A 52 -18.94 17.37 10.94
N VAL A 53 -19.17 17.66 9.64
CA VAL A 53 -18.13 18.08 8.70
C VAL A 53 -17.69 19.52 9.03
N HIS A 54 -18.67 20.43 9.25
CA HIS A 54 -18.39 21.83 9.56
C HIS A 54 -17.84 22.07 10.97
N THR A 55 -18.03 21.10 11.88
CA THR A 55 -17.45 21.15 13.24
C THR A 55 -16.12 20.42 13.36
N TYR A 56 -15.66 19.74 12.30
CA TYR A 56 -14.37 19.03 12.29
C TYR A 56 -13.21 20.02 12.29
N SER A 57 -12.37 19.99 13.31
CA SER A 57 -11.25 20.91 13.50
C SER A 57 -9.92 20.23 13.84
N ASN A 58 -9.88 18.87 13.87
CA ASN A 58 -8.67 18.17 14.31
C ASN A 58 -7.45 18.49 13.43
N ALA A 59 -7.63 18.46 12.10
CA ALA A 59 -6.55 18.80 11.17
C ALA A 59 -6.09 20.27 11.33
N ASP A 60 -7.06 21.20 11.53
CA ASP A 60 -6.74 22.61 11.66
C ASP A 60 -6.00 22.92 12.95
N ARG A 61 -6.33 22.23 14.05
CA ARG A 61 -5.56 22.32 15.29
C ARG A 61 -4.10 21.90 15.09
N VAL A 62 -3.85 20.81 14.37
CA VAL A 62 -2.47 20.38 14.06
C VAL A 62 -1.79 21.35 13.09
N ARG A 63 -2.49 21.87 12.08
CA ARG A 63 -1.95 22.90 11.16
C ARG A 63 -1.53 24.16 11.90
N ALA A 64 -2.34 24.60 12.88
CA ALA A 64 -2.05 25.78 13.70
C ALA A 64 -0.75 25.65 14.52
N THR A 65 -0.30 24.44 14.83
CA THR A 65 0.99 24.20 15.50
C THR A 65 2.20 24.21 14.56
N GLY A 66 1.99 24.26 13.24
CA GLY A 66 3.04 24.10 12.25
C GLY A 66 3.57 22.66 12.09
N LEU A 67 2.95 21.69 12.77
CA LEU A 67 3.43 20.29 12.82
C LEU A 67 2.63 19.33 11.91
N TYR A 68 1.74 19.86 11.03
CA TYR A 68 0.91 19.02 10.15
C TYR A 68 1.76 18.30 9.09
N PRO A 69 1.92 16.95 9.15
CA PRO A 69 2.90 16.21 8.34
C PRO A 69 2.32 15.49 7.15
N TYR A 70 1.03 15.69 6.83
CA TYR A 70 0.32 14.93 5.81
C TYR A 70 0.17 15.70 4.49
N PHE A 71 -0.15 14.99 3.39
CA PHE A 71 -0.35 15.54 2.05
C PHE A 71 0.81 16.41 1.54
N ARG A 72 2.05 16.02 1.89
CA ARG A 72 3.27 16.70 1.45
C ARG A 72 3.50 16.45 -0.04
N THR A 73 3.70 17.52 -0.82
CA THR A 73 3.87 17.44 -2.27
C THR A 73 5.31 17.10 -2.64
N ILE A 74 5.49 16.10 -3.51
CA ILE A 74 6.76 15.72 -4.12
C ILE A 74 6.74 16.18 -5.58
N SER A 75 7.79 16.85 -6.05
CA SER A 75 7.90 17.44 -7.39
C SER A 75 9.00 16.80 -8.27
N SER A 76 9.49 15.63 -7.89
CA SER A 76 10.49 14.84 -8.63
C SER A 76 9.97 13.44 -8.93
N ALA A 77 10.79 12.63 -9.62
CA ALA A 77 10.60 11.19 -9.68
C ALA A 77 10.61 10.57 -8.27
N GLN A 78 9.94 9.43 -8.13
CA GLN A 78 9.93 8.65 -6.87
C GLN A 78 11.19 7.80 -6.80
N ASP A 79 12.11 8.16 -5.91
CA ASP A 79 13.40 7.49 -5.72
C ASP A 79 13.84 7.58 -4.26
N THR A 80 15.07 7.18 -3.94
CA THR A 80 15.68 7.32 -2.61
C THR A 80 15.86 8.77 -2.19
N GLU A 81 16.00 9.69 -3.13
CA GLU A 81 15.96 11.13 -2.91
C GLU A 81 14.86 11.76 -3.77
N VAL A 82 14.09 12.64 -3.17
CA VAL A 82 12.96 13.33 -3.83
C VAL A 82 13.04 14.83 -3.56
N VAL A 83 12.44 15.63 -4.45
CA VAL A 83 12.38 17.09 -4.28
C VAL A 83 11.05 17.48 -3.63
N MET A 84 11.14 18.19 -2.51
CA MET A 84 10.03 18.79 -1.79
C MET A 84 10.31 20.26 -1.50
N ASN A 85 9.39 21.15 -1.89
CA ASN A 85 9.57 22.59 -1.70
C ASN A 85 10.93 23.11 -2.24
N GLY A 86 11.42 22.53 -3.35
CA GLY A 86 12.68 22.88 -3.97
C GLY A 86 13.94 22.31 -3.30
N GLN A 87 13.80 21.50 -2.25
CA GLN A 87 14.92 20.86 -1.55
C GLN A 87 14.92 19.36 -1.78
N SER A 88 16.12 18.78 -1.95
CA SER A 88 16.29 17.32 -1.97
C SER A 88 16.16 16.77 -0.54
N VAL A 89 15.35 15.72 -0.39
CA VAL A 89 15.16 15.01 0.87
C VAL A 89 15.30 13.50 0.67
N LEU A 90 15.93 12.82 1.61
CA LEU A 90 16.08 11.37 1.62
C LEU A 90 14.76 10.70 2.02
N MET A 91 14.27 9.79 1.19
CA MET A 91 12.97 9.14 1.33
C MET A 91 13.06 7.87 2.18
N LEU A 92 12.69 7.95 3.45
CA LEU A 92 12.56 6.80 4.35
C LEU A 92 11.10 6.40 4.65
N GLY A 93 10.15 6.97 3.92
CA GLY A 93 8.71 6.72 4.09
C GLY A 93 8.04 5.96 2.94
N SER A 94 8.78 5.53 1.92
CA SER A 94 8.23 4.86 0.75
C SER A 94 8.10 3.35 0.95
N ASN A 95 7.05 2.74 0.38
CA ASN A 95 6.88 1.29 0.32
C ASN A 95 7.50 0.67 -0.95
N SER A 96 8.31 1.39 -1.71
CA SER A 96 9.00 0.90 -2.91
C SER A 96 10.20 0.02 -2.53
N TYR A 97 9.95 -1.11 -1.82
CA TYR A 97 11.01 -1.94 -1.22
C TYR A 97 12.12 -2.33 -2.19
N LEU A 98 11.80 -2.67 -3.43
CA LEU A 98 12.79 -3.04 -4.45
C LEU A 98 13.38 -1.84 -5.19
N GLY A 99 12.89 -0.60 -4.94
CA GLY A 99 13.37 0.61 -5.61
C GLY A 99 13.06 0.66 -7.11
N LEU A 100 11.98 0.03 -7.54
CA LEU A 100 11.65 -0.14 -8.97
C LEU A 100 10.82 1.00 -9.56
N THR A 101 10.24 1.87 -8.74
CA THR A 101 9.28 2.90 -9.20
C THR A 101 9.87 3.84 -10.26
N ASN A 102 11.20 4.08 -10.23
CA ASN A 102 11.91 4.94 -11.18
C ASN A 102 12.78 4.16 -12.19
N ASP A 103 12.74 2.82 -12.19
CA ASP A 103 13.55 1.99 -13.09
C ASP A 103 13.20 2.27 -14.56
N PRO A 104 14.20 2.54 -15.43
CA PRO A 104 13.97 2.89 -16.84
C PRO A 104 13.24 1.78 -17.60
N ARG A 105 13.50 0.52 -17.31
CA ARG A 105 12.87 -0.65 -17.98
C ARG A 105 11.37 -0.70 -17.72
N ILE A 106 10.93 -0.30 -16.51
CA ILE A 106 9.52 -0.21 -16.17
C ILE A 106 8.86 0.94 -16.93
N LYS A 107 9.53 2.09 -17.02
CA LYS A 107 9.05 3.23 -17.82
C LYS A 107 8.89 2.87 -19.28
N GLU A 108 9.88 2.19 -19.87
CA GLU A 108 9.84 1.72 -21.26
C GLU A 108 8.68 0.77 -21.50
N ALA A 109 8.50 -0.24 -20.67
CA ALA A 109 7.38 -1.17 -20.76
C ALA A 109 6.02 -0.45 -20.64
N THR A 110 5.93 0.53 -19.74
CA THR A 110 4.73 1.35 -19.54
C THR A 110 4.38 2.16 -20.79
N ILE A 111 5.37 2.83 -21.41
CA ILE A 111 5.21 3.63 -22.61
C ILE A 111 4.76 2.74 -23.79
N ALA A 112 5.45 1.62 -24.01
CA ALA A 112 5.11 0.67 -25.07
C ALA A 112 3.68 0.13 -24.93
N ALA A 113 3.22 -0.10 -23.70
CA ALA A 113 1.84 -0.54 -23.47
C ALA A 113 0.81 0.53 -23.79
N VAL A 114 1.10 1.80 -23.44
CA VAL A 114 0.23 2.93 -23.81
C VAL A 114 0.15 3.10 -25.32
N GLU A 115 1.26 3.00 -26.02
CA GLU A 115 1.31 3.10 -27.49
C GLU A 115 0.50 1.98 -28.17
N LYS A 116 0.56 0.75 -27.65
CA LYS A 116 -0.15 -0.39 -28.23
C LYS A 116 -1.63 -0.45 -27.91
N TYR A 117 -2.00 -0.16 -26.64
CA TYR A 117 -3.35 -0.42 -26.13
C TYR A 117 -4.15 0.84 -25.79
N GLY A 118 -3.52 2.01 -25.77
CA GLY A 118 -4.12 3.25 -25.27
C GLY A 118 -3.99 3.40 -23.75
N SER A 119 -4.62 4.46 -23.21
CA SER A 119 -4.47 4.88 -21.80
C SER A 119 -5.29 4.06 -20.80
N GLY A 120 -6.29 3.31 -21.26
CA GLY A 120 -7.18 2.55 -20.37
C GLY A 120 -8.06 1.55 -21.11
N CYS A 121 -8.86 0.78 -20.38
CA CYS A 121 -9.68 -0.30 -20.95
C CYS A 121 -11.14 0.09 -21.19
N ALA A 122 -11.60 1.23 -20.66
CA ALA A 122 -12.97 1.75 -20.77
C ALA A 122 -14.07 0.73 -20.37
N GLY A 123 -13.75 -0.23 -19.50
CA GLY A 123 -14.68 -1.25 -19.02
C GLY A 123 -14.09 -2.17 -17.98
N SER A 124 -14.93 -3.00 -17.38
CA SER A 124 -14.52 -3.99 -16.38
C SER A 124 -13.92 -5.23 -17.03
N ARG A 125 -13.18 -6.03 -16.24
CA ARG A 125 -12.64 -7.33 -16.65
C ARG A 125 -13.72 -8.28 -17.19
N PHE A 126 -14.93 -8.17 -16.64
CA PHE A 126 -16.07 -9.02 -16.99
C PHE A 126 -16.63 -8.72 -18.39
N LEU A 127 -16.56 -7.48 -18.86
CA LEU A 127 -17.12 -7.05 -20.14
C LEU A 127 -16.03 -6.91 -21.20
N ASN A 128 -15.61 -5.68 -21.48
CA ASN A 128 -14.67 -5.37 -22.56
C ASN A 128 -13.24 -5.04 -22.11
N GLY A 129 -12.99 -5.04 -20.80
CA GLY A 129 -11.72 -4.57 -20.23
C GLY A 129 -10.68 -5.67 -19.97
N THR A 130 -10.81 -6.87 -20.54
CA THR A 130 -9.79 -7.92 -20.43
C THR A 130 -8.85 -7.86 -21.63
N LEU A 131 -7.57 -7.58 -21.37
CA LEU A 131 -6.49 -7.57 -22.35
C LEU A 131 -5.65 -8.85 -22.22
N ASP A 132 -4.91 -9.19 -23.28
CA ASP A 132 -3.89 -10.25 -23.28
C ASP A 132 -2.82 -10.04 -22.19
N LEU A 133 -2.42 -8.79 -21.92
CA LEU A 133 -1.52 -8.42 -20.81
C LEU A 133 -2.06 -8.86 -19.45
N HIS A 134 -3.37 -8.79 -19.22
CA HIS A 134 -3.96 -9.24 -17.95
C HIS A 134 -3.82 -10.75 -17.79
N ILE A 135 -4.11 -11.50 -18.85
CA ILE A 135 -3.99 -12.97 -18.85
C ILE A 135 -2.54 -13.40 -18.65
N GLN A 136 -1.60 -12.72 -19.33
CA GLN A 136 -0.17 -12.98 -19.16
C GLN A 136 0.25 -12.73 -17.69
N LEU A 137 -0.15 -11.62 -17.11
CA LEU A 137 0.19 -11.28 -15.73
C LEU A 137 -0.42 -12.27 -14.72
N GLU A 138 -1.65 -12.71 -14.93
CA GLU A 138 -2.30 -13.74 -14.13
C GLU A 138 -1.51 -15.07 -14.17
N ALA A 139 -1.05 -15.49 -15.34
CA ALA A 139 -0.25 -16.69 -15.49
C ALA A 139 1.13 -16.59 -14.81
N GLU A 140 1.83 -15.47 -14.98
CA GLU A 140 3.13 -15.24 -14.34
C GLU A 140 3.02 -15.21 -12.81
N LEU A 141 1.96 -14.60 -12.27
CA LEU A 141 1.70 -14.56 -10.83
C LEU A 141 1.28 -15.95 -10.31
N ALA A 142 0.47 -16.72 -11.02
CA ALA A 142 0.10 -18.07 -10.63
C ALA A 142 1.34 -18.96 -10.48
N HIS A 143 2.27 -18.85 -11.42
CA HIS A 143 3.56 -19.53 -11.34
C HIS A 143 4.39 -19.09 -10.12
N LEU A 144 4.51 -17.78 -9.89
CA LEU A 144 5.28 -17.24 -8.75
C LEU A 144 4.69 -17.68 -7.41
N MET A 145 3.36 -17.62 -7.27
CA MET A 145 2.64 -17.97 -6.03
C MET A 145 2.49 -19.48 -5.84
N LYS A 146 2.85 -20.30 -6.83
CA LYS A 146 2.61 -21.76 -6.84
C LYS A 146 1.14 -22.09 -6.57
N LYS A 147 0.22 -21.34 -7.22
CA LYS A 147 -1.23 -21.54 -7.15
C LYS A 147 -1.78 -21.84 -8.55
N GLU A 148 -2.95 -22.49 -8.60
CA GLU A 148 -3.56 -22.89 -9.87
C GLU A 148 -4.03 -21.70 -10.71
N ALA A 149 -4.50 -20.66 -10.08
CA ALA A 149 -5.04 -19.48 -10.76
C ALA A 149 -4.84 -18.18 -9.97
N VAL A 150 -4.90 -17.07 -10.71
CA VAL A 150 -4.83 -15.70 -10.18
C VAL A 150 -5.92 -14.87 -10.82
N LEU A 151 -6.42 -13.88 -10.08
CA LEU A 151 -7.37 -12.88 -10.53
C LEU A 151 -6.88 -11.48 -10.18
N LEU A 152 -6.80 -10.60 -11.18
CA LEU A 152 -6.35 -9.22 -11.02
C LEU A 152 -7.49 -8.27 -10.66
N TYR A 153 -7.18 -7.30 -9.80
CA TYR A 153 -8.05 -6.18 -9.41
C TYR A 153 -7.33 -4.85 -9.65
N SER A 154 -8.09 -3.77 -9.79
CA SER A 154 -7.55 -2.44 -10.09
C SER A 154 -6.79 -1.81 -8.90
N THR A 155 -7.02 -2.27 -7.67
CA THR A 155 -6.24 -1.89 -6.47
C THR A 155 -6.17 -3.05 -5.48
N GLY A 156 -5.11 -3.09 -4.64
CA GLY A 156 -5.01 -4.06 -3.55
C GLY A 156 -6.15 -3.93 -2.54
N PHE A 157 -6.63 -2.70 -2.27
CA PHE A 157 -7.78 -2.49 -1.40
C PHE A 157 -9.04 -3.21 -1.92
N GLN A 158 -9.30 -3.13 -3.23
CA GLN A 158 -10.44 -3.82 -3.87
C GLN A 158 -10.32 -5.35 -3.83
N VAL A 159 -9.09 -5.90 -3.83
CA VAL A 159 -8.89 -7.35 -3.68
C VAL A 159 -9.51 -7.83 -2.37
N ASN A 160 -9.09 -7.24 -1.25
CA ASN A 160 -9.59 -7.63 0.07
C ASN A 160 -11.10 -7.42 0.23
N LEU A 161 -11.62 -6.25 -0.23
CA LEU A 161 -13.05 -6.02 -0.25
C LEU A 161 -13.79 -7.10 -1.05
N GLY A 162 -13.30 -7.38 -2.26
CA GLY A 162 -13.95 -8.29 -3.20
C GLY A 162 -13.89 -9.74 -2.74
N VAL A 163 -12.76 -10.17 -2.22
CA VAL A 163 -12.56 -11.57 -1.80
C VAL A 163 -13.34 -11.87 -0.53
N VAL A 164 -13.09 -11.12 0.54
CA VAL A 164 -13.69 -11.39 1.85
C VAL A 164 -15.21 -11.27 1.82
N SER A 165 -15.74 -10.22 1.17
CA SER A 165 -17.20 -10.03 1.07
C SER A 165 -17.91 -11.02 0.14
N THR A 166 -17.17 -11.71 -0.74
CA THR A 166 -17.76 -12.67 -1.68
C THR A 166 -17.69 -14.10 -1.15
N ILE A 167 -16.60 -14.47 -0.47
CA ILE A 167 -16.36 -15.85 -0.01
C ILE A 167 -17.20 -16.15 1.24
N ALA A 168 -17.21 -15.24 2.24
CA ALA A 168 -17.91 -15.49 3.50
C ALA A 168 -19.37 -15.01 3.43
N GLY A 169 -20.32 -15.93 3.51
CA GLY A 169 -21.77 -15.69 3.54
C GLY A 169 -22.33 -15.57 4.97
N LYS A 170 -23.66 -15.45 5.09
CA LYS A 170 -24.37 -15.19 6.36
C LYS A 170 -24.18 -16.29 7.44
N ASP A 171 -23.89 -17.51 7.02
CA ASP A 171 -23.75 -18.66 7.90
C ASP A 171 -22.28 -18.98 8.22
N ASP A 172 -21.36 -18.19 7.66
CA ASP A 172 -19.92 -18.34 7.81
C ASP A 172 -19.35 -17.39 8.87
N TYR A 173 -18.12 -17.69 9.30
CA TYR A 173 -17.36 -16.90 10.25
C TYR A 173 -16.06 -16.39 9.65
N ILE A 174 -15.74 -15.13 9.92
CA ILE A 174 -14.47 -14.50 9.57
C ILE A 174 -13.68 -14.27 10.86
N LEU A 175 -12.52 -14.89 10.98
CA LEU A 175 -11.61 -14.68 12.11
C LEU A 175 -10.48 -13.77 11.66
N ALA A 176 -10.44 -12.55 12.18
CA ALA A 176 -9.54 -11.49 11.77
C ALA A 176 -8.57 -11.08 12.87
N ASP A 177 -7.29 -10.95 12.57
CA ASP A 177 -6.33 -10.32 13.47
C ASP A 177 -6.71 -8.85 13.73
N LYS A 178 -6.50 -8.36 14.96
CA LYS A 178 -6.86 -6.99 15.35
C LYS A 178 -6.03 -5.92 14.65
N SER A 179 -4.79 -6.24 14.23
CA SER A 179 -3.88 -5.34 13.53
C SER A 179 -3.99 -5.42 11.99
N ASN A 180 -4.92 -6.21 11.47
CA ASN A 180 -5.15 -6.32 10.02
C ASN A 180 -5.34 -4.96 9.36
N HIS A 181 -4.87 -4.87 8.12
CA HIS A 181 -5.06 -3.70 7.27
C HIS A 181 -6.54 -3.32 7.11
N ALA A 182 -6.81 -2.02 7.02
CA ALA A 182 -8.18 -1.48 6.90
C ALA A 182 -9.01 -2.13 5.79
N SER A 183 -8.40 -2.55 4.68
CA SER A 183 -9.11 -3.22 3.58
C SER A 183 -9.69 -4.59 3.97
N LEU A 184 -9.00 -5.37 4.81
CA LEU A 184 -9.53 -6.62 5.36
C LEU A 184 -10.70 -6.34 6.32
N VAL A 185 -10.54 -5.31 7.16
CA VAL A 185 -11.61 -4.87 8.07
C VAL A 185 -12.86 -4.44 7.29
N GLU A 186 -12.70 -3.64 6.24
CA GLU A 186 -13.83 -3.19 5.41
C GLU A 186 -14.41 -4.34 4.58
N GLY A 187 -13.58 -5.26 4.08
CA GLY A 187 -14.04 -6.49 3.42
C GLY A 187 -14.92 -7.34 4.33
N ALA A 188 -14.50 -7.51 5.60
CA ALA A 188 -15.28 -8.21 6.60
C ALA A 188 -16.61 -7.48 6.96
N ARG A 189 -16.61 -6.14 6.99
CA ARG A 189 -17.82 -5.33 7.21
C ARG A 189 -18.82 -5.42 6.06
N LEU A 190 -18.35 -5.57 4.81
CA LEU A 190 -19.20 -5.73 3.64
C LEU A 190 -19.72 -7.16 3.48
N SER A 191 -19.05 -8.13 4.08
CA SER A 191 -19.50 -9.51 4.13
C SER A 191 -20.78 -9.65 4.96
N LEU A 192 -21.59 -10.66 4.63
CA LEU A 192 -22.69 -11.13 5.48
C LEU A 192 -22.23 -12.08 6.58
N GLY A 193 -20.97 -12.53 6.52
CA GLY A 193 -20.37 -13.43 7.51
C GLY A 193 -20.20 -12.78 8.88
N LYS A 194 -20.24 -13.60 9.92
CA LYS A 194 -20.04 -13.15 11.30
C LYS A 194 -18.54 -12.94 11.55
N THR A 195 -18.14 -11.70 11.82
CA THR A 195 -16.74 -11.36 12.08
C THR A 195 -16.41 -11.45 13.57
N ASP A 196 -15.39 -12.23 13.91
CA ASP A 196 -14.77 -12.28 15.22
C ASP A 196 -13.29 -11.87 15.11
N ARG A 197 -12.80 -11.11 16.09
CA ARG A 197 -11.43 -10.58 16.09
C ARG A 197 -10.61 -11.17 17.23
N PHE A 198 -9.44 -11.69 16.92
CA PHE A 198 -8.50 -12.18 17.92
C PHE A 198 -7.37 -11.17 18.17
N ALA A 199 -6.70 -11.30 19.32
CA ALA A 199 -5.58 -10.43 19.68
C ALA A 199 -4.43 -10.63 18.68
N HIS A 200 -3.71 -9.52 18.40
CA HIS A 200 -2.67 -9.49 17.40
C HIS A 200 -1.63 -10.59 17.59
N ASN A 201 -1.45 -11.40 16.55
CA ASN A 201 -0.46 -12.48 16.43
C ASN A 201 -0.50 -13.48 17.61
N ASP A 202 -1.68 -13.61 18.27
CA ASP A 202 -1.93 -14.49 19.43
C ASP A 202 -2.65 -15.77 19.00
N MET A 203 -1.87 -16.83 18.80
CA MET A 203 -2.38 -18.13 18.36
C MET A 203 -3.27 -18.83 19.40
N ASP A 204 -3.06 -18.58 20.69
CA ASP A 204 -3.93 -19.09 21.75
C ASP A 204 -5.30 -18.41 21.73
N ALA A 205 -5.34 -17.09 21.49
CA ALA A 205 -6.60 -16.38 21.28
C ALA A 205 -7.34 -16.90 20.05
N LEU A 206 -6.65 -17.12 18.93
CA LEU A 206 -7.23 -17.72 17.72
C LEU A 206 -7.78 -19.12 18.01
N SER A 207 -7.02 -19.98 18.68
CA SER A 207 -7.43 -21.33 19.05
C SER A 207 -8.71 -21.34 19.90
N ARG A 208 -8.77 -20.46 20.92
CA ARG A 208 -9.99 -20.32 21.76
C ARG A 208 -11.22 -19.88 20.95
N ARG A 209 -11.05 -18.98 19.97
CA ARG A 209 -12.15 -18.55 19.11
C ARG A 209 -12.62 -19.66 18.19
N LEU A 210 -11.70 -20.33 17.51
CA LEU A 210 -12.01 -21.46 16.63
C LEU A 210 -12.78 -22.58 17.37
N ALA A 211 -12.36 -22.92 18.59
CA ALA A 211 -12.99 -23.95 19.40
C ALA A 211 -14.45 -23.64 19.84
N GLN A 212 -14.89 -22.39 19.74
CA GLN A 212 -16.25 -21.95 20.08
C GLN A 212 -17.22 -22.01 18.89
N LEU A 213 -16.69 -22.21 17.66
CA LEU A 213 -17.50 -22.20 16.45
C LEU A 213 -18.03 -23.60 16.11
N PRO A 214 -19.21 -23.71 15.49
CA PRO A 214 -19.74 -24.99 15.01
C PRO A 214 -18.77 -25.65 14.01
N ASP A 215 -18.63 -26.97 14.11
CA ASP A 215 -17.69 -27.71 13.24
C ASP A 215 -18.07 -27.63 11.78
N GLU A 216 -19.35 -27.64 11.45
CA GLU A 216 -19.94 -27.56 10.11
C GLU A 216 -19.98 -26.15 9.51
N ALA A 217 -19.75 -25.11 10.30
CA ALA A 217 -19.75 -23.74 9.81
C ALA A 217 -18.53 -23.45 8.92
N GLY A 218 -18.72 -22.70 7.85
CA GLY A 218 -17.61 -22.14 7.06
C GLY A 218 -16.79 -21.17 7.92
N LYS A 219 -15.47 -21.28 7.85
CA LYS A 219 -14.55 -20.47 8.65
C LYS A 219 -13.44 -19.93 7.73
N LEU A 220 -13.27 -18.61 7.72
CA LEU A 220 -12.21 -17.93 6.99
C LEU A 220 -11.33 -17.16 7.98
N ILE A 221 -10.06 -17.56 8.09
CA ILE A 221 -9.06 -16.80 8.85
C ILE A 221 -8.41 -15.83 7.88
N VAL A 222 -8.41 -14.53 8.21
CA VAL A 222 -7.78 -13.45 7.41
C VAL A 222 -6.72 -12.74 8.23
N VAL A 223 -5.50 -12.67 7.70
CA VAL A 223 -4.35 -12.06 8.36
C VAL A 223 -3.44 -11.34 7.36
N ASP A 224 -2.78 -10.26 7.79
CA ASP A 224 -1.63 -9.73 7.07
C ASP A 224 -0.45 -10.69 7.23
N GLY A 225 0.32 -10.92 6.18
CA GLY A 225 1.56 -11.71 6.24
C GLY A 225 2.66 -10.95 6.98
N VAL A 226 2.80 -9.67 6.64
CA VAL A 226 3.64 -8.68 7.34
C VAL A 226 2.76 -7.51 7.74
N PHE A 227 2.73 -7.19 9.02
CA PHE A 227 1.94 -6.09 9.57
C PHE A 227 2.59 -4.74 9.28
N SER A 228 1.83 -3.85 8.68
CA SER A 228 2.33 -2.65 8.02
C SER A 228 2.91 -1.59 8.97
N MET A 229 2.52 -1.59 10.23
CA MET A 229 2.97 -0.61 11.23
C MET A 229 4.05 -1.17 12.13
N GLU A 230 3.87 -2.38 12.64
CA GLU A 230 4.76 -3.07 13.56
C GLU A 230 5.97 -3.70 12.86
N GLY A 231 5.81 -4.09 11.58
CA GLY A 231 6.85 -4.74 10.81
C GLY A 231 7.17 -6.17 11.23
N ASP A 232 6.32 -6.78 12.06
CA ASP A 232 6.42 -8.19 12.44
C ASP A 232 5.74 -9.11 11.43
N ILE A 233 6.04 -10.39 11.50
CA ILE A 233 5.51 -11.43 10.62
C ILE A 233 4.49 -12.27 11.38
N ILE A 234 3.39 -12.63 10.71
CA ILE A 234 2.40 -13.56 11.28
C ILE A 234 3.05 -14.91 11.61
N LYS A 235 2.68 -15.51 12.72
CA LYS A 235 3.08 -16.88 13.11
C LYS A 235 2.36 -17.92 12.23
N LEU A 236 2.58 -17.85 10.94
CA LEU A 236 1.84 -18.61 9.92
C LEU A 236 1.92 -20.12 10.12
N PRO A 237 3.08 -20.72 10.48
CA PRO A 237 3.16 -22.18 10.74
C PRO A 237 2.26 -22.68 11.88
N GLU A 238 2.06 -21.86 12.89
CA GLU A 238 1.15 -22.20 14.00
C GLU A 238 -0.32 -21.99 13.59
N LEU A 239 -0.58 -20.89 12.88
CA LEU A 239 -1.92 -20.55 12.38
C LEU A 239 -2.46 -21.63 11.45
N VAL A 240 -1.69 -22.12 10.47
CA VAL A 240 -2.14 -23.14 9.53
C VAL A 240 -2.41 -24.49 10.21
N LYS A 241 -1.66 -24.84 11.28
CA LYS A 241 -1.95 -26.03 12.09
C LYS A 241 -3.30 -25.92 12.82
N LEU A 242 -3.63 -24.73 13.34
CA LEU A 242 -4.92 -24.45 13.94
C LEU A 242 -6.03 -24.49 12.89
N ALA A 243 -5.82 -23.86 11.74
CA ALA A 243 -6.77 -23.85 10.63
C ALA A 243 -7.14 -25.29 10.18
N ARG A 244 -6.15 -26.14 9.95
CA ARG A 244 -6.38 -27.57 9.61
C ARG A 244 -7.20 -28.29 10.69
N ARG A 245 -6.87 -28.11 11.98
CA ARG A 245 -7.55 -28.76 13.09
C ARG A 245 -9.04 -28.39 13.17
N HIS A 246 -9.38 -27.16 12.80
CA HIS A 246 -10.73 -26.61 12.91
C HIS A 246 -11.45 -26.48 11.55
N ASN A 247 -10.92 -27.11 10.50
CA ASN A 247 -11.46 -27.05 9.14
C ASN A 247 -11.73 -25.60 8.68
N ALA A 248 -10.76 -24.72 8.84
CA ALA A 248 -10.83 -23.31 8.48
C ALA A 248 -9.97 -23.00 7.25
N ALA A 249 -10.49 -22.20 6.33
CA ALA A 249 -9.71 -21.66 5.23
C ALA A 249 -8.81 -20.51 5.72
N VAL A 250 -7.64 -20.33 5.07
CA VAL A 250 -6.67 -19.29 5.40
C VAL A 250 -6.48 -18.37 4.19
N MET A 251 -6.63 -17.06 4.41
CA MET A 251 -6.26 -16.00 3.49
C MET A 251 -5.15 -15.15 4.11
N VAL A 252 -4.06 -14.99 3.37
CA VAL A 252 -2.93 -14.13 3.77
C VAL A 252 -2.86 -12.92 2.84
N ASP A 253 -2.84 -11.72 3.44
CA ASP A 253 -2.53 -10.47 2.74
C ASP A 253 -1.01 -10.26 2.74
N ASP A 254 -0.38 -10.57 1.62
CA ASP A 254 1.06 -10.47 1.40
C ASP A 254 1.48 -9.12 0.77
N ALA A 255 0.67 -8.07 0.93
CA ALA A 255 0.96 -6.75 0.36
C ALA A 255 2.33 -6.19 0.77
N HIS A 256 2.82 -6.49 1.97
CA HIS A 256 4.14 -6.10 2.46
C HIS A 256 5.20 -7.20 2.36
N SER A 257 4.82 -8.41 1.95
CA SER A 257 5.70 -9.57 1.87
C SER A 257 6.22 -9.83 0.45
N ILE A 258 5.41 -9.51 -0.58
CA ILE A 258 5.82 -9.66 -1.98
C ILE A 258 7.04 -8.79 -2.27
N GLY A 259 8.10 -9.40 -2.83
CA GLY A 259 9.39 -8.77 -3.07
C GLY A 259 10.26 -8.58 -1.82
N VAL A 260 9.84 -9.11 -0.67
CA VAL A 260 10.54 -8.98 0.63
C VAL A 260 10.87 -10.34 1.23
N LEU A 261 9.88 -11.25 1.28
CA LEU A 261 9.97 -12.56 1.92
C LEU A 261 9.79 -13.70 0.90
N GLY A 262 10.27 -14.87 1.29
CA GLY A 262 10.09 -16.10 0.54
C GLY A 262 11.01 -16.25 -0.67
N GLN A 263 10.94 -17.40 -1.31
CA GLN A 263 11.73 -17.72 -2.49
C GLN A 263 11.38 -16.75 -3.63
N HIS A 264 12.36 -16.07 -4.19
CA HIS A 264 12.17 -15.05 -5.23
C HIS A 264 11.18 -13.92 -4.85
N GLY A 265 10.98 -13.66 -3.56
CA GLY A 265 10.03 -12.63 -3.10
C GLY A 265 8.56 -13.03 -3.21
N SER A 266 8.24 -14.32 -3.17
CA SER A 266 6.87 -14.81 -3.31
C SER A 266 6.02 -14.77 -2.04
N GLY A 267 6.47 -14.12 -0.98
CA GLY A 267 5.65 -13.79 0.19
C GLY A 267 5.80 -14.74 1.38
N THR A 268 4.92 -14.56 2.34
CA THR A 268 4.99 -15.17 3.69
C THR A 268 4.77 -16.68 3.66
N ALA A 269 3.83 -17.17 2.86
CA ALA A 269 3.57 -18.61 2.75
C ALA A 269 4.79 -19.37 2.24
N SER A 270 5.50 -18.80 1.26
CA SER A 270 6.76 -19.36 0.74
C SER A 270 7.92 -19.23 1.74
N HIS A 271 7.95 -18.15 2.53
CA HIS A 271 8.97 -17.95 3.56
C HIS A 271 8.97 -19.06 4.61
N PHE A 272 7.80 -19.54 4.97
CA PHE A 272 7.62 -20.61 5.97
C PHE A 272 7.41 -22.01 5.36
N ASP A 273 7.50 -22.15 4.02
CA ASP A 273 7.26 -23.41 3.30
C ASP A 273 5.88 -24.05 3.62
N VAL A 274 4.84 -23.21 3.65
CA VAL A 274 3.44 -23.62 3.94
C VAL A 274 2.47 -23.15 2.85
N VAL A 275 2.93 -23.05 1.60
CA VAL A 275 2.12 -22.55 0.47
C VAL A 275 0.86 -23.37 0.28
N ASP A 276 0.95 -24.70 0.44
CA ASP A 276 -0.19 -25.60 0.26
C ASP A 276 -1.24 -25.48 1.35
N ASP A 277 -0.90 -24.93 2.49
CA ASP A 277 -1.80 -24.69 3.63
C ASP A 277 -2.54 -23.36 3.59
N VAL A 278 -2.09 -22.44 2.74
CA VAL A 278 -2.72 -21.15 2.55
C VAL A 278 -3.63 -21.21 1.34
N HIS A 279 -4.93 -21.05 1.55
CA HIS A 279 -5.93 -21.21 0.48
C HIS A 279 -5.96 -20.03 -0.48
N LEU A 280 -5.79 -18.82 0.05
CA LEU A 280 -5.84 -17.57 -0.70
C LEU A 280 -4.65 -16.68 -0.33
N ILE A 281 -3.90 -16.24 -1.34
CA ILE A 281 -2.79 -15.30 -1.18
C ILE A 281 -3.14 -14.02 -1.94
N MET A 282 -3.30 -12.94 -1.18
CA MET A 282 -3.49 -11.60 -1.72
C MET A 282 -2.15 -10.91 -1.88
N GLY A 283 -1.97 -10.14 -2.97
CA GLY A 283 -0.84 -9.23 -3.15
C GLY A 283 -1.26 -7.91 -3.75
N THR A 284 -0.41 -6.89 -3.56
CA THR A 284 -0.59 -5.57 -4.19
C THR A 284 0.58 -5.21 -5.08
N PHE A 285 0.32 -4.41 -6.10
CA PHE A 285 1.36 -3.92 -7.00
C PHE A 285 1.90 -2.53 -6.61
N SER A 286 1.29 -1.89 -5.61
CA SER A 286 1.60 -0.51 -5.22
C SER A 286 2.82 -0.35 -4.33
N LYS A 287 3.61 -1.41 -4.13
CA LYS A 287 4.79 -1.44 -3.27
C LYS A 287 6.00 -1.96 -4.04
N SER A 288 6.50 -3.16 -3.76
CA SER A 288 7.67 -3.74 -4.44
C SER A 288 7.53 -3.80 -5.96
N LEU A 289 6.32 -3.97 -6.48
CA LEU A 289 6.05 -4.12 -7.92
C LEU A 289 5.74 -2.79 -8.64
N ALA A 290 5.99 -1.65 -7.99
CA ALA A 290 6.13 -0.31 -8.58
C ALA A 290 4.98 0.17 -9.48
N SER A 291 3.73 -0.27 -9.23
CA SER A 291 2.58 0.04 -10.06
C SER A 291 1.31 0.28 -9.23
N LEU A 292 0.13 0.13 -9.81
CA LEU A 292 -1.17 0.17 -9.15
C LEU A 292 -1.95 -1.10 -9.52
N GLY A 293 -2.68 -1.65 -8.56
CA GLY A 293 -3.47 -2.87 -8.71
C GLY A 293 -3.18 -3.87 -7.60
N GLY A 294 -3.72 -5.06 -7.76
CA GLY A 294 -3.49 -6.17 -6.85
C GLY A 294 -4.05 -7.46 -7.42
N PHE A 295 -3.84 -8.55 -6.71
CA PHE A 295 -4.29 -9.87 -7.13
C PHE A 295 -4.69 -10.75 -5.95
N ILE A 296 -5.47 -11.77 -6.27
CA ILE A 296 -5.72 -12.93 -5.40
C ILE A 296 -5.30 -14.19 -6.13
N ALA A 297 -4.56 -15.05 -5.46
CA ALA A 297 -4.13 -16.37 -5.94
C ALA A 297 -4.77 -17.47 -5.10
N GLY A 298 -5.19 -18.56 -5.75
CA GLY A 298 -5.84 -19.70 -5.09
C GLY A 298 -6.06 -20.87 -6.04
N ASP A 299 -6.92 -21.81 -5.65
CA ASP A 299 -7.37 -22.87 -6.53
C ASP A 299 -8.25 -22.34 -7.67
N ALA A 300 -8.31 -23.06 -8.79
CA ALA A 300 -8.98 -22.59 -10.00
C ALA A 300 -10.49 -22.39 -9.81
N GLN A 301 -11.16 -23.21 -9.00
CA GLN A 301 -12.59 -23.11 -8.76
C GLN A 301 -12.93 -21.87 -7.93
N THR A 302 -12.17 -21.62 -6.86
CA THR A 302 -12.35 -20.43 -6.02
C THR A 302 -12.09 -19.15 -6.82
N ILE A 303 -11.04 -19.13 -7.64
CA ILE A 303 -10.73 -17.97 -8.49
C ILE A 303 -11.82 -17.76 -9.56
N ASP A 304 -12.35 -18.79 -10.18
CA ASP A 304 -13.44 -18.67 -11.14
C ASP A 304 -14.75 -18.19 -10.46
N PHE A 305 -15.04 -18.68 -9.25
CA PHE A 305 -16.15 -18.19 -8.46
C PHE A 305 -16.02 -16.68 -8.16
N LEU A 306 -14.85 -16.23 -7.71
CA LEU A 306 -14.58 -14.81 -7.46
C LEU A 306 -14.70 -13.97 -8.73
N LYS A 307 -14.23 -14.48 -9.87
CA LYS A 307 -14.31 -13.82 -11.17
C LYS A 307 -15.75 -13.50 -11.59
N HIS A 308 -16.72 -14.32 -11.20
CA HIS A 308 -18.11 -14.17 -11.57
C HIS A 308 -19.02 -13.55 -10.47
N ASN A 309 -18.52 -13.45 -9.23
CA ASN A 309 -19.33 -13.01 -8.08
C ASN A 309 -18.78 -11.79 -7.33
N SER A 310 -17.48 -11.46 -7.49
CA SER A 310 -16.87 -10.33 -6.78
C SER A 310 -17.33 -9.00 -7.34
N ARG A 311 -18.26 -8.33 -6.65
CA ARG A 311 -18.81 -7.03 -7.07
C ARG A 311 -17.75 -5.94 -7.28
N PRO A 312 -16.72 -5.79 -6.42
CA PRO A 312 -15.65 -4.83 -6.66
C PRO A 312 -14.86 -5.08 -7.94
N LEU A 313 -14.81 -6.32 -8.44
CA LEU A 313 -14.23 -6.65 -9.74
C LEU A 313 -15.20 -6.36 -10.89
N LEU A 314 -16.44 -6.87 -10.79
CA LEU A 314 -17.41 -6.83 -11.87
C LEU A 314 -17.82 -5.42 -12.25
N PHE A 315 -17.92 -4.51 -11.26
CA PHE A 315 -18.41 -3.16 -11.40
C PHE A 315 -17.34 -2.07 -11.35
N SER A 316 -16.05 -2.47 -11.50
CA SER A 316 -14.91 -1.55 -11.60
C SER A 316 -14.22 -1.67 -12.95
N ALA A 317 -13.65 -0.58 -13.43
CA ALA A 317 -12.79 -0.61 -14.59
C ALA A 317 -11.54 -1.45 -14.32
N SER A 318 -11.03 -2.10 -15.36
CA SER A 318 -9.81 -2.93 -15.31
C SER A 318 -8.56 -2.10 -15.02
N MET A 319 -7.51 -2.75 -14.57
CA MET A 319 -6.17 -2.17 -14.57
C MET A 319 -5.83 -1.62 -15.95
N SER A 320 -5.18 -0.46 -16.00
CA SER A 320 -4.75 0.11 -17.26
C SER A 320 -3.62 -0.74 -17.90
N PRO A 321 -3.46 -0.69 -19.23
CA PRO A 321 -2.35 -1.34 -19.93
C PRO A 321 -0.99 -0.93 -19.35
N ALA A 322 -0.82 0.36 -19.06
CA ALA A 322 0.38 0.95 -18.47
C ALA A 322 0.74 0.27 -17.14
N ASN A 323 -0.23 0.20 -16.21
CA ASN A 323 0.00 -0.44 -14.91
C ASN A 323 0.28 -1.94 -15.03
N THR A 324 -0.40 -2.63 -15.94
CA THR A 324 -0.22 -4.07 -16.14
C THR A 324 1.17 -4.38 -16.69
N ALA A 325 1.63 -3.62 -17.69
CA ALA A 325 2.97 -3.78 -18.27
C ALA A 325 4.08 -3.44 -17.26
N ALA A 326 3.87 -2.39 -16.43
CA ALA A 326 4.80 -2.06 -15.36
C ALA A 326 5.00 -3.24 -14.38
N VAL A 327 3.91 -3.92 -13.99
CA VAL A 327 4.00 -5.10 -13.10
C VAL A 327 4.72 -6.25 -13.77
N LEU A 328 4.44 -6.55 -15.05
CA LEU A 328 5.15 -7.59 -15.79
C LEU A 328 6.66 -7.35 -15.85
N ALA A 329 7.07 -6.10 -16.12
CA ALA A 329 8.49 -5.71 -16.09
C ALA A 329 9.09 -5.83 -14.68
N ALA A 330 8.36 -5.41 -13.64
CA ALA A 330 8.81 -5.51 -12.25
C ALA A 330 8.98 -6.97 -11.80
N LEU A 331 8.05 -7.85 -12.17
CA LEU A 331 8.14 -9.30 -11.90
C LEU A 331 9.36 -9.92 -12.60
N HIS A 332 9.60 -9.54 -13.85
CA HIS A 332 10.79 -10.01 -14.58
C HIS A 332 12.07 -9.58 -13.85
N ILE A 333 12.20 -8.30 -13.46
CA ILE A 333 13.35 -7.80 -12.72
C ILE A 333 13.49 -8.52 -11.38
N MET A 334 12.43 -8.67 -10.61
CA MET A 334 12.46 -9.35 -9.32
C MET A 334 12.97 -10.80 -9.42
N ARG A 335 12.62 -11.51 -10.50
CA ARG A 335 13.06 -12.90 -10.75
C ARG A 335 14.51 -12.99 -11.24
N THR A 336 14.95 -12.04 -12.05
CA THR A 336 16.27 -12.05 -12.69
C THR A 336 17.36 -11.35 -11.88
N GLU A 337 16.98 -10.53 -10.89
CA GLU A 337 17.88 -9.77 -10.03
C GLU A 337 17.62 -10.09 -8.54
N PRO A 338 17.84 -11.34 -8.06
CA PRO A 338 17.59 -11.71 -6.67
C PRO A 338 18.48 -10.94 -5.67
N GLU A 339 19.58 -10.36 -6.13
CA GLU A 339 20.47 -9.50 -5.35
C GLU A 339 19.77 -8.23 -4.86
N ARG A 340 18.68 -7.77 -5.49
CA ARG A 340 17.88 -6.64 -4.99
C ARG A 340 17.25 -6.95 -3.64
N ILE A 341 16.65 -8.13 -3.50
CA ILE A 341 16.10 -8.57 -2.22
C ILE A 341 17.21 -8.69 -1.18
N ALA A 342 18.34 -9.28 -1.55
CA ALA A 342 19.49 -9.38 -0.66
C ALA A 342 20.03 -8.00 -0.23
N GLN A 343 20.07 -7.03 -1.15
CA GLN A 343 20.48 -5.66 -0.83
C GLN A 343 19.47 -4.94 0.08
N LEU A 344 18.18 -5.14 -0.13
CA LEU A 344 17.13 -4.63 0.76
C LEU A 344 17.37 -5.09 2.21
N TRP A 345 17.69 -6.38 2.39
CA TRP A 345 17.94 -6.94 3.71
C TRP A 345 19.27 -6.44 4.32
N LYS A 346 20.32 -6.20 3.54
CA LYS A 346 21.55 -5.55 4.00
C LYS A 346 21.28 -4.13 4.48
N ASN A 347 20.52 -3.35 3.70
CA ASN A 347 20.11 -2.00 4.06
C ASN A 347 19.28 -1.99 5.36
N THR A 348 18.33 -2.91 5.46
CA THR A 348 17.49 -3.10 6.65
C THR A 348 18.32 -3.42 7.88
N SER A 349 19.24 -4.39 7.76
CA SER A 349 20.12 -4.77 8.86
C SER A 349 20.98 -3.60 9.35
N ARG A 350 21.58 -2.83 8.42
CA ARG A 350 22.38 -1.66 8.76
C ARG A 350 21.58 -0.61 9.53
N MET A 351 20.41 -0.25 8.99
CA MET A 351 19.54 0.76 9.63
C MET A 351 19.03 0.28 10.99
N LYS A 352 18.58 -0.97 11.08
CA LYS A 352 18.08 -1.57 12.33
C LYS A 352 19.14 -1.57 13.42
N HIS A 353 20.34 -2.06 13.13
CA HIS A 353 21.46 -2.07 14.09
C HIS A 353 21.86 -0.65 14.49
N GLY A 354 21.91 0.29 13.54
CA GLY A 354 22.21 1.68 13.83
C GLY A 354 21.20 2.31 14.80
N LEU A 355 19.89 2.19 14.52
CA LEU A 355 18.84 2.71 15.39
C LEU A 355 18.85 2.09 16.80
N LEU A 356 19.01 0.76 16.88
CA LEU A 356 19.11 0.06 18.18
C LEU A 356 20.36 0.51 18.96
N SER A 357 21.52 0.68 18.30
CA SER A 357 22.75 1.17 18.94
C SER A 357 22.64 2.60 19.45
N LEU A 358 21.76 3.41 18.83
CA LEU A 358 21.43 4.76 19.31
C LEU A 358 20.46 4.76 20.50
N GLY A 359 19.82 3.65 20.81
CA GLY A 359 18.87 3.50 21.93
C GLY A 359 17.39 3.63 21.55
N PHE A 360 17.05 3.65 20.26
CA PHE A 360 15.64 3.69 19.83
C PHE A 360 14.94 2.35 20.05
N ASP A 361 13.65 2.41 20.48
CA ASP A 361 12.76 1.25 20.57
C ASP A 361 12.14 0.96 19.18
N LEU A 362 12.41 -0.22 18.65
CA LEU A 362 11.90 -0.71 17.38
C LEU A 362 10.86 -1.84 17.53
N GLY A 363 10.43 -2.13 18.75
CA GLY A 363 9.52 -3.25 19.02
C GLY A 363 10.08 -4.59 18.50
N ASN A 364 9.20 -5.41 17.92
CA ASN A 364 9.56 -6.75 17.43
C ASN A 364 9.66 -6.79 15.89
N SER A 365 10.01 -5.68 15.24
CA SER A 365 10.12 -5.65 13.78
C SER A 365 11.10 -6.70 13.25
N GLU A 366 10.66 -7.43 12.23
CA GLU A 366 11.41 -8.52 11.57
C GLU A 366 11.62 -8.26 10.08
N THR A 367 11.19 -7.09 9.56
CA THR A 367 11.13 -6.79 8.11
C THR A 367 11.77 -5.44 7.77
N PRO A 368 11.83 -5.03 6.50
CA PRO A 368 12.27 -3.69 6.10
C PRO A 368 11.40 -2.52 6.59
N ILE A 369 10.42 -2.79 7.43
CA ILE A 369 9.60 -1.80 8.12
C ILE A 369 10.12 -1.69 9.55
N LEU A 370 10.67 -0.53 9.92
CA LEU A 370 11.24 -0.30 11.25
C LEU A 370 10.40 0.78 11.96
N PRO A 371 9.54 0.40 12.91
CA PRO A 371 8.82 1.37 13.75
C PRO A 371 9.78 1.97 14.78
N VAL A 372 9.95 3.27 14.76
CA VAL A 372 10.69 4.01 15.80
C VAL A 372 9.66 4.58 16.77
N TYR A 373 9.45 3.91 17.90
CA TYR A 373 8.42 4.27 18.86
C TYR A 373 8.77 5.55 19.61
N THR A 374 7.85 6.49 19.62
CA THR A 374 7.91 7.73 20.40
C THR A 374 6.91 7.73 21.55
N ARG A 375 5.84 6.90 21.42
CA ARG A 375 4.76 6.68 22.38
C ARG A 375 4.02 7.94 22.82
N ASP A 376 4.17 9.03 22.06
CA ASP A 376 3.54 10.33 22.30
C ASP A 376 3.28 11.04 20.97
N MET A 377 2.03 11.46 20.74
CA MET A 377 1.60 12.07 19.49
C MET A 377 2.37 13.38 19.18
N LEU A 378 2.57 14.23 20.17
CA LEU A 378 3.25 15.53 19.96
C LEU A 378 4.72 15.31 19.64
N LYS A 379 5.40 14.45 20.41
CA LYS A 379 6.80 14.06 20.13
C LYS A 379 6.95 13.43 18.75
N THR A 380 6.00 12.59 18.32
CA THR A 380 6.00 12.00 16.98
C THR A 380 5.99 13.07 15.90
N PHE A 381 5.11 14.05 16.00
CA PHE A 381 5.03 15.14 15.03
C PHE A 381 6.26 16.05 15.08
N GLN A 382 6.77 16.38 16.26
CA GLN A 382 7.99 17.15 16.42
C GLN A 382 9.19 16.42 15.80
N PHE A 383 9.33 15.12 16.07
CA PHE A 383 10.40 14.30 15.51
C PHE A 383 10.32 14.23 13.99
N CYS A 384 9.12 13.98 13.43
CA CYS A 384 8.90 14.01 11.99
C CYS A 384 9.30 15.35 11.37
N ARG A 385 8.89 16.47 11.98
CA ARG A 385 9.20 17.81 11.51
C ARG A 385 10.69 18.10 11.55
N ARG A 386 11.35 17.80 12.66
CA ARG A 386 12.79 18.02 12.84
C ARG A 386 13.64 17.18 11.88
N LEU A 387 13.28 15.89 11.66
CA LEU A 387 13.94 15.06 10.66
C LEU A 387 13.75 15.60 9.24
N GLN A 388 12.58 16.18 8.93
CA GLN A 388 12.37 16.81 7.63
C GLN A 388 13.28 18.04 7.44
N GLU A 389 13.54 18.81 8.50
CA GLU A 389 14.50 19.95 8.48
C GLU A 389 15.95 19.48 8.32
N GLU A 390 16.27 18.26 8.77
CA GLU A 390 17.55 17.58 8.51
C GLU A 390 17.59 16.88 7.12
N GLY A 391 16.59 17.12 6.26
CA GLY A 391 16.54 16.56 4.90
C GLY A 391 16.06 15.11 4.81
N ILE A 392 15.24 14.63 5.77
CA ILE A 392 14.71 13.27 5.78
C ILE A 392 13.18 13.28 5.70
N PHE A 393 12.64 12.57 4.71
CA PHE A 393 11.21 12.30 4.62
C PHE A 393 10.87 11.01 5.39
N ILE A 394 9.99 11.13 6.37
CA ILE A 394 9.48 10.01 7.13
C ILE A 394 7.98 10.18 7.42
N ASN A 395 7.26 9.09 7.67
CA ASN A 395 5.84 9.10 7.98
C ASN A 395 5.60 8.93 9.49
N PRO A 396 4.94 9.89 10.15
CA PRO A 396 4.46 9.71 11.50
C PRO A 396 3.17 8.88 11.48
N VAL A 397 3.05 7.96 12.42
CA VAL A 397 1.87 7.15 12.64
C VAL A 397 1.37 7.40 14.05
N VAL A 398 0.15 7.91 14.14
CA VAL A 398 -0.51 8.26 15.39
C VAL A 398 -1.95 7.72 15.37
N SER A 399 -2.65 7.80 16.49
CA SER A 399 -4.07 7.41 16.56
C SER A 399 -4.89 8.17 15.50
N PRO A 400 -5.80 7.50 14.77
CA PRO A 400 -6.27 6.12 14.93
C PRO A 400 -5.47 5.06 14.14
N GLY A 401 -4.35 5.39 13.51
CA GLY A 401 -3.51 4.45 12.76
C GLY A 401 -2.84 3.41 13.66
N VAL A 402 -2.53 3.80 14.90
CA VAL A 402 -2.09 2.92 15.98
C VAL A 402 -2.85 3.31 17.27
N PRO A 403 -2.95 2.41 18.27
CA PRO A 403 -3.52 2.75 19.58
C PRO A 403 -2.75 3.89 20.27
N PRO A 404 -3.41 4.72 21.12
CA PRO A 404 -2.71 5.68 21.96
C PRO A 404 -1.61 5.02 22.80
N GLY A 405 -0.43 5.66 22.87
CA GLY A 405 0.77 5.12 23.50
C GLY A 405 1.59 4.16 22.61
N GLN A 406 1.20 4.01 21.35
CA GLN A 406 1.93 3.23 20.35
C GLN A 406 2.36 4.09 19.15
N GLU A 407 2.37 5.41 19.32
CA GLU A 407 2.78 6.33 18.27
C GLU A 407 4.24 6.11 17.88
N LEU A 408 4.53 6.25 16.58
CA LEU A 408 5.84 5.92 16.02
C LEU A 408 6.16 6.75 14.77
N LEU A 409 7.43 6.79 14.41
CA LEU A 409 7.85 7.10 13.05
C LEU A 409 8.09 5.79 12.29
N ARG A 410 7.51 5.67 11.10
CA ARG A 410 7.63 4.46 10.27
C ARG A 410 8.74 4.62 9.25
N VAL A 411 9.89 4.00 9.51
CA VAL A 411 10.99 3.89 8.57
C VAL A 411 10.74 2.72 7.63
N SER A 412 10.92 2.94 6.33
CA SER A 412 10.88 1.90 5.30
C SER A 412 12.11 1.97 4.44
N LEU A 413 12.78 0.82 4.26
CA LEU A 413 13.99 0.73 3.44
C LEU A 413 13.67 0.34 2.00
N MET A 414 14.50 0.81 1.07
CA MET A 414 14.52 0.39 -0.33
C MET A 414 15.83 -0.32 -0.64
N ALA A 415 15.81 -1.25 -1.60
CA ALA A 415 17.00 -1.92 -2.10
C ALA A 415 18.03 -0.94 -2.69
N THR A 416 17.54 0.17 -3.23
CA THR A 416 18.33 1.23 -3.86
C THR A 416 18.93 2.24 -2.89
N HIS A 417 18.61 2.20 -1.60
CA HIS A 417 19.32 3.02 -0.61
C HIS A 417 20.80 2.64 -0.57
N THR A 418 21.67 3.65 -0.57
CA THR A 418 23.10 3.47 -0.35
C THR A 418 23.41 3.45 1.15
N PHE A 419 24.55 2.86 1.52
CA PHE A 419 25.00 2.89 2.92
C PHE A 419 25.27 4.32 3.40
N ASP A 420 25.78 5.20 2.55
CA ASP A 420 26.00 6.61 2.89
C ASP A 420 24.69 7.32 3.19
N GLN A 421 23.61 7.03 2.44
CA GLN A 421 22.28 7.56 2.72
C GLN A 421 21.75 7.06 4.07
N ILE A 422 21.96 5.78 4.38
CA ILE A 422 21.56 5.19 5.66
C ILE A 422 22.33 5.84 6.80
N ASP A 423 23.66 6.01 6.67
CA ASP A 423 24.51 6.60 7.70
C ASP A 423 24.15 8.07 7.95
N ARG A 424 23.95 8.88 6.90
CA ARG A 424 23.45 10.26 7.04
C ARG A 424 22.11 10.30 7.79
N SER A 425 21.23 9.33 7.52
CA SER A 425 19.94 9.28 8.23
C SER A 425 20.13 8.94 9.71
N LEU A 426 21.02 8.01 10.04
CA LEU A 426 21.34 7.66 11.44
C LEU A 426 21.91 8.85 12.20
N GLU A 427 22.78 9.66 11.58
CA GLU A 427 23.29 10.91 12.18
C GLU A 427 22.16 11.89 12.49
N ALA A 428 21.21 12.06 11.56
CA ALA A 428 20.03 12.92 11.78
C ALA A 428 19.11 12.35 12.89
N PHE A 429 18.86 11.03 12.91
CA PHE A 429 18.12 10.39 14.00
C PHE A 429 18.79 10.59 15.35
N GLN A 430 20.11 10.45 15.44
CA GLN A 430 20.88 10.68 16.66
C GLN A 430 20.76 12.12 17.14
N LYS A 431 20.96 13.08 16.25
CA LYS A 431 20.89 14.52 16.56
C LYS A 431 19.53 14.89 17.11
N VAL A 432 18.47 14.56 16.35
CA VAL A 432 17.11 14.97 16.71
C VAL A 432 16.58 14.12 17.88
N GLY A 433 16.95 12.84 17.97
CA GLY A 433 16.58 11.98 19.10
C GLY A 433 17.08 12.52 20.44
N LYS A 434 18.34 12.99 20.49
CA LYS A 434 18.89 13.67 21.67
C LYS A 434 18.22 15.01 21.96
N GLU A 435 17.97 15.83 20.92
CA GLU A 435 17.28 17.12 21.04
C GLU A 435 15.90 17.00 21.70
N LEU A 436 15.17 15.95 21.35
CA LEU A 436 13.80 15.68 21.83
C LEU A 436 13.76 14.76 23.08
N ALA A 437 14.90 14.38 23.61
CA ALA A 437 15.03 13.44 24.73
C ALA A 437 14.23 12.13 24.48
N LEU A 438 14.46 11.53 23.30
CA LEU A 438 13.95 10.20 22.91
C LEU A 438 15.00 9.11 23.13
N ILE A 439 16.28 9.48 23.16
CA ILE A 439 17.46 8.65 23.44
C ILE A 439 18.44 9.39 24.33
#